data_559a02c52a51b912215a85f79e8bdd3d
#
_entry.id   559a02c52a51b912215a85f79e8bdd3d
#
_cell.length_a   1.000
_cell.length_b   1.000
_cell.length_c   1.000
_cell.angle_alpha   90.00
_cell.angle_beta   90.00
_cell.angle_gamma   90.00
#
_symmetry.space_group_name_H-M   'P 1'
#
loop_
_entity.id
_entity.type
_entity.pdbx_description
1 polymer ?
#
loop_
_entity_poly.entity_id
_entity_poly.type
_entity_poly.pdbx_seq_one_letter_code
_entity_poly.pdbx_strand_id
1 'polypeptide(L)'
;MRILVSGASIAGPVLAYWLTRHGFDVTVVERAPELRKTGGHAVDLFRPAMDITEKMGVLPRVEALKTGTTRMTLHREGVRRPARVDLSKIYQATSDRHVEVMRDDLSEIYYDAGRDDVGYLFGDSITAISPDGDVTFEHAPPRRFDVVVGADGLHSNVRRLVFGEEAGLTKFIGAYLAVLSLPGATGLGDGETTLHLGPGRTAGIYSARHLDEARAVFLFRRDEELDYHHRDVPRQKELLRAAYAGMHPQVDGWLAGLDGPGPFYFDSITQLQLESWSRGRVTLVGDAGYCPGPAVGGSTSLAVLGAYVLAGELAAAGGDHERAFAAYEREMAELVRQSRAFAAGAARSLIPASRMGVWALANGGRLVSALPAGVSRAIAKLNTGGVRMHDSMRVKDYAVSAVG
;
A
#
# COMPACT_ATOMS: atom_id res chain seq x y z
N MET A 1 -9.02 -14.62 24.93
CA MET A 1 -9.81 -14.43 23.71
C MET A 1 -8.94 -14.83 22.52
N ARG A 2 -9.45 -15.71 21.64
CA ARG A 2 -8.74 -16.21 20.47
C ARG A 2 -9.13 -15.41 19.23
N ILE A 3 -8.15 -14.87 18.53
CA ILE A 3 -8.37 -14.04 17.35
C ILE A 3 -7.65 -14.64 16.15
N LEU A 4 -8.36 -14.81 15.04
CA LEU A 4 -7.78 -15.19 13.75
C LEU A 4 -7.61 -13.96 12.87
N VAL A 5 -6.43 -13.79 12.30
CA VAL A 5 -6.13 -12.74 11.30
C VAL A 5 -5.81 -13.42 9.98
N SER A 6 -6.49 -13.05 8.89
CA SER A 6 -6.22 -13.55 7.55
C SER A 6 -5.33 -12.56 6.80
N GLY A 7 -4.13 -12.99 6.42
CA GLY A 7 -3.14 -12.21 5.68
C GLY A 7 -1.93 -11.78 6.51
N ALA A 8 -0.72 -12.03 6.01
CA ALA A 8 0.56 -11.75 6.68
C ALA A 8 1.43 -10.71 5.93
N SER A 9 0.82 -9.67 5.33
CA SER A 9 1.58 -8.59 4.68
C SER A 9 1.85 -7.43 5.66
N ILE A 10 1.10 -6.32 5.58
CA ILE A 10 1.31 -5.13 6.43
C ILE A 10 0.34 -5.12 7.60
N ALA A 11 -0.97 -5.05 7.33
CA ALA A 11 -1.99 -4.90 8.37
C ALA A 11 -2.02 -6.07 9.36
N GLY A 12 -1.90 -7.31 8.85
CA GLY A 12 -1.98 -8.51 9.69
C GLY A 12 -0.89 -8.60 10.75
N PRO A 13 0.41 -8.53 10.40
CA PRO A 13 1.49 -8.54 11.40
C PRO A 13 1.44 -7.38 12.39
N VAL A 14 1.11 -6.15 11.93
CA VAL A 14 0.93 -5.00 12.83
C VAL A 14 -0.22 -5.25 13.82
N LEU A 15 -1.36 -5.74 13.33
CA LEU A 15 -2.50 -6.08 14.17
C LEU A 15 -2.14 -7.19 15.17
N ALA A 16 -1.52 -8.26 14.70
CA ALA A 16 -1.12 -9.39 15.53
C ALA A 16 -0.17 -8.97 16.65
N TYR A 17 0.84 -8.13 16.32
CA TYR A 17 1.75 -7.54 17.32
C TYR A 17 1.01 -6.81 18.44
N TRP A 18 0.10 -5.89 18.10
CA TRP A 18 -0.61 -5.11 19.10
C TRP A 18 -1.62 -5.93 19.90
N LEU A 19 -2.31 -6.89 19.25
CA LEU A 19 -3.23 -7.80 19.95
C LEU A 19 -2.51 -8.66 20.98
N THR A 20 -1.34 -9.22 20.66
CA THR A 20 -0.56 -10.00 21.65
C THR A 20 -0.07 -9.15 22.80
N ARG A 21 0.32 -7.90 22.55
CA ARG A 21 0.67 -6.92 23.63
C ARG A 21 -0.50 -6.57 24.53
N HIS A 22 -1.73 -6.73 24.05
CA HIS A 22 -2.95 -6.60 24.85
C HIS A 22 -3.44 -7.92 25.47
N GLY A 23 -2.65 -9.00 25.38
CA GLY A 23 -2.93 -10.30 26.00
C GLY A 23 -3.93 -11.19 25.24
N PHE A 24 -4.18 -10.93 23.96
CA PHE A 24 -4.99 -11.80 23.12
C PHE A 24 -4.16 -12.97 22.55
N ASP A 25 -4.81 -14.12 22.36
CA ASP A 25 -4.23 -15.28 21.69
C ASP A 25 -4.47 -15.16 20.17
N VAL A 26 -3.41 -15.01 19.39
CA VAL A 26 -3.49 -14.62 17.98
C VAL A 26 -2.94 -15.72 17.08
N THR A 27 -3.74 -16.09 16.08
CA THR A 27 -3.31 -16.91 14.95
C THR A 27 -3.41 -16.08 13.67
N VAL A 28 -2.36 -16.09 12.84
CA VAL A 28 -2.37 -15.50 11.50
C VAL A 28 -2.34 -16.59 10.45
N VAL A 29 -3.28 -16.57 9.50
CA VAL A 29 -3.28 -17.48 8.34
C VAL A 29 -2.85 -16.71 7.09
N GLU A 30 -1.92 -17.28 6.32
CA GLU A 30 -1.43 -16.72 5.06
C GLU A 30 -1.44 -17.78 3.96
N ARG A 31 -2.03 -17.43 2.82
CA ARG A 31 -2.13 -18.32 1.66
C ARG A 31 -0.79 -18.66 1.03
N ALA A 32 0.16 -17.73 1.05
CA ALA A 32 1.50 -18.00 0.58
C ALA A 32 2.22 -19.03 1.49
N PRO A 33 3.05 -19.91 0.94
CA PRO A 33 3.76 -20.93 1.72
C PRO A 33 4.81 -20.35 2.67
N GLU A 34 5.19 -19.11 2.46
CA GLU A 34 6.13 -18.35 3.28
C GLU A 34 5.83 -16.86 3.20
N LEU A 35 6.52 -16.03 3.98
CA LEU A 35 6.35 -14.58 3.90
C LEU A 35 6.67 -14.09 2.48
N ARG A 36 5.73 -13.37 1.91
CA ARG A 36 5.74 -13.02 0.50
C ARG A 36 6.84 -12.00 0.18
N LYS A 37 7.82 -12.38 -0.62
CA LYS A 37 8.86 -11.53 -1.22
C LYS A 37 8.64 -11.46 -2.74
N THR A 38 7.53 -10.89 -3.16
CA THR A 38 7.06 -10.96 -4.55
C THR A 38 7.34 -9.70 -5.36
N GLY A 39 8.37 -8.92 -4.99
CA GLY A 39 8.74 -7.74 -5.75
C GLY A 39 7.77 -6.59 -5.57
N GLY A 40 7.29 -6.35 -4.35
CA GLY A 40 6.45 -5.22 -4.01
C GLY A 40 7.08 -3.89 -4.42
N HIS A 41 6.24 -2.91 -4.78
CA HIS A 41 6.70 -1.54 -5.02
C HIS A 41 7.05 -0.83 -3.70
N ALA A 42 7.75 0.31 -3.80
CA ALA A 42 8.00 1.17 -2.67
C ALA A 42 6.68 1.77 -2.15
N VAL A 43 6.58 1.86 -0.83
CA VAL A 43 5.42 2.38 -0.12
C VAL A 43 5.84 3.49 0.83
N ASP A 44 4.93 4.42 1.06
CA ASP A 44 5.15 5.57 1.92
C ASP A 44 4.57 5.31 3.32
N LEU A 45 5.39 5.55 4.35
CA LEU A 45 4.93 5.72 5.71
C LEU A 45 4.96 7.21 6.07
N PHE A 46 3.80 7.73 6.43
CA PHE A 46 3.62 9.09 6.93
C PHE A 46 3.68 9.10 8.46
N ARG A 47 3.83 10.30 9.04
CA ARG A 47 4.02 10.53 10.47
C ARG A 47 3.21 9.62 11.39
N PRO A 48 1.87 9.48 11.29
CA PRO A 48 1.11 8.67 12.23
C PRO A 48 1.48 7.18 12.19
N ALA A 49 1.75 6.63 10.99
CA ALA A 49 2.20 5.25 10.84
C ALA A 49 3.63 5.07 11.35
N MET A 50 4.51 6.07 11.15
CA MET A 50 5.87 6.05 11.71
C MET A 50 5.84 6.11 13.24
N ASP A 51 4.95 6.90 13.85
CA ASP A 51 4.80 6.98 15.31
C ASP A 51 4.37 5.62 15.90
N ILE A 52 3.48 4.89 15.21
CA ILE A 52 3.10 3.53 15.59
C ILE A 52 4.27 2.56 15.41
N THR A 53 4.99 2.66 14.30
CA THR A 53 6.18 1.84 14.01
C THR A 53 7.30 2.08 15.04
N GLU A 54 7.45 3.32 15.52
CA GLU A 54 8.35 3.67 16.61
C GLU A 54 7.92 3.03 17.94
N LYS A 55 6.62 3.07 18.28
CA LYS A 55 6.07 2.37 19.44
C LYS A 55 6.27 0.86 19.38
N MET A 56 6.32 0.26 18.20
CA MET A 56 6.69 -1.14 17.97
C MET A 56 8.20 -1.40 18.15
N GLY A 57 9.03 -0.36 18.30
CA GLY A 57 10.48 -0.45 18.42
C GLY A 57 11.23 -0.77 17.13
N VAL A 58 10.58 -0.75 15.97
CA VAL A 58 11.16 -1.17 14.69
C VAL A 58 11.45 -0.03 13.70
N LEU A 59 11.13 1.22 14.05
CA LEU A 59 11.37 2.37 13.18
C LEU A 59 12.82 2.51 12.71
N PRO A 60 13.86 2.28 13.55
CA PRO A 60 15.24 2.34 13.07
C PRO A 60 15.56 1.34 11.96
N ARG A 61 14.94 0.14 11.98
CA ARG A 61 15.10 -0.86 10.91
C ARG A 61 14.46 -0.37 9.60
N VAL A 62 13.27 0.24 9.69
CA VAL A 62 12.56 0.80 8.53
C VAL A 62 13.37 1.94 7.90
N GLU A 63 13.89 2.85 8.72
CA GLU A 63 14.71 3.98 8.24
C GLU A 63 16.03 3.52 7.60
N ALA A 64 16.62 2.42 8.07
CA ALA A 64 17.83 1.84 7.49
C ALA A 64 17.61 1.28 6.08
N LEU A 65 16.39 0.82 5.77
CA LEU A 65 16.00 0.23 4.47
C LEU A 65 15.26 1.20 3.55
N LYS A 66 15.29 2.52 3.86
CA LYS A 66 14.69 3.53 2.96
C LYS A 66 15.28 3.45 1.55
N THR A 67 14.43 3.66 0.54
CA THR A 67 14.83 3.65 -0.89
C THR A 67 15.93 4.66 -1.18
N GLY A 68 15.91 5.79 -0.48
CA GLY A 68 16.93 6.84 -0.59
C GLY A 68 16.89 7.60 -1.92
N THR A 69 15.74 7.61 -2.59
CA THR A 69 15.55 8.35 -3.84
C THR A 69 15.69 9.85 -3.60
N THR A 70 16.66 10.47 -4.27
CA THR A 70 16.96 11.91 -4.13
C THR A 70 16.90 12.67 -5.45
N ARG A 71 17.05 11.98 -6.58
CA ARG A 71 17.09 12.58 -7.92
C ARG A 71 16.07 11.90 -8.83
N MET A 72 15.38 12.72 -9.62
CA MET A 72 14.41 12.23 -10.60
C MET A 72 14.74 12.82 -11.97
N THR A 73 14.83 11.95 -12.97
CA THR A 73 14.94 12.34 -14.38
C THR A 73 13.60 12.12 -15.06
N LEU A 74 13.03 13.19 -15.64
CA LEU A 74 11.72 13.18 -16.29
C LEU A 74 11.88 13.28 -17.80
N HIS A 75 11.54 12.23 -18.51
CA HIS A 75 11.45 12.22 -19.97
C HIS A 75 10.00 12.51 -20.37
N ARG A 76 9.81 13.38 -21.34
CA ARG A 76 8.49 13.65 -21.94
C ARG A 76 8.42 13.02 -23.31
N GLU A 77 7.34 12.35 -23.59
CA GLU A 77 7.10 11.74 -24.91
C GLU A 77 7.25 12.78 -26.02
N GLY A 78 8.06 12.45 -27.03
CA GLY A 78 8.38 13.33 -28.15
C GLY A 78 9.37 14.48 -27.86
N VAL A 79 9.99 14.54 -26.66
CA VAL A 79 10.94 15.57 -26.29
C VAL A 79 12.32 14.99 -25.96
N ARG A 80 13.35 15.39 -26.68
CA ARG A 80 14.72 14.83 -26.53
C ARG A 80 15.41 15.14 -25.21
N ARG A 81 15.17 16.34 -24.62
CA ARG A 81 15.88 16.76 -23.40
C ARG A 81 15.05 16.45 -22.17
N PRO A 82 15.55 15.61 -21.23
CA PRO A 82 14.86 15.37 -19.99
C PRO A 82 14.90 16.58 -19.05
N ALA A 83 13.95 16.65 -18.15
CA ALA A 83 13.99 17.52 -16.98
C ALA A 83 14.59 16.78 -15.79
N ARG A 84 15.41 17.45 -14.98
CA ARG A 84 15.97 16.89 -13.73
C ARG A 84 15.33 17.59 -12.54
N VAL A 85 14.93 16.83 -11.56
CA VAL A 85 14.27 17.30 -10.33
C VAL A 85 15.04 16.77 -9.13
N ASP A 86 15.39 17.66 -8.21
CA ASP A 86 15.95 17.31 -6.91
C ASP A 86 14.79 17.05 -5.94
N LEU A 87 14.57 15.77 -5.62
CA LEU A 87 13.50 15.34 -4.72
C LEU A 87 13.82 15.62 -3.25
N SER A 88 15.10 15.74 -2.88
CA SER A 88 15.49 15.97 -1.49
C SER A 88 14.88 17.27 -0.94
N LYS A 89 14.83 18.31 -1.78
CA LYS A 89 14.19 19.59 -1.45
C LYS A 89 12.67 19.49 -1.33
N ILE A 90 12.05 18.62 -2.13
CA ILE A 90 10.60 18.39 -2.12
C ILE A 90 10.22 17.63 -0.86
N TYR A 91 10.91 16.53 -0.55
CA TYR A 91 10.66 15.73 0.66
C TYR A 91 10.83 16.54 1.94
N GLN A 92 11.94 17.28 2.08
CA GLN A 92 12.19 18.18 3.23
C GLN A 92 11.13 19.28 3.40
N ALA A 93 10.48 19.68 2.31
CA ALA A 93 9.43 20.68 2.35
C ALA A 93 8.04 20.11 2.67
N THR A 94 7.87 18.79 2.53
CA THR A 94 6.58 18.14 2.50
C THR A 94 6.21 17.52 3.83
N SER A 95 7.14 16.79 4.45
CA SER A 95 7.00 16.20 5.77
C SER A 95 8.37 16.17 6.46
N ASP A 96 8.39 16.37 7.76
CA ASP A 96 9.59 16.18 8.60
C ASP A 96 9.70 14.72 9.08
N ARG A 97 8.65 13.93 8.84
CA ARG A 97 8.56 12.52 9.24
C ARG A 97 7.87 11.69 8.15
N HIS A 98 8.68 11.27 7.17
CA HIS A 98 8.25 10.46 6.04
C HIS A 98 9.37 9.49 5.65
N VAL A 99 9.03 8.24 5.37
CA VAL A 99 9.96 7.26 4.83
C VAL A 99 9.32 6.50 3.68
N GLU A 100 10.06 6.36 2.59
CA GLU A 100 9.74 5.46 1.49
C GLU A 100 10.58 4.20 1.63
N VAL A 101 9.95 3.05 1.66
CA VAL A 101 10.57 1.74 1.89
C VAL A 101 9.94 0.70 0.96
N MET A 102 10.68 -0.36 0.61
CA MET A 102 10.09 -1.45 -0.16
C MET A 102 9.05 -2.18 0.68
N ARG A 103 7.89 -2.48 0.06
CA ARG A 103 6.77 -3.15 0.75
C ARG A 103 7.18 -4.49 1.34
N ASP A 104 8.03 -5.24 0.64
CA ASP A 104 8.47 -6.57 1.09
C ASP A 104 9.35 -6.46 2.34
N ASP A 105 10.26 -5.47 2.40
CA ASP A 105 11.10 -5.20 3.57
C ASP A 105 10.25 -4.77 4.76
N LEU A 106 9.29 -3.88 4.54
CA LEU A 106 8.38 -3.43 5.58
C LEU A 106 7.53 -4.58 6.14
N SER A 107 7.05 -5.45 5.27
CA SER A 107 6.29 -6.65 5.66
C SER A 107 7.12 -7.59 6.54
N GLU A 108 8.39 -7.83 6.16
CA GLU A 108 9.33 -8.66 6.93
C GLU A 108 9.64 -8.03 8.30
N ILE A 109 9.86 -6.71 8.36
CA ILE A 109 10.12 -6.00 9.62
C ILE A 109 8.95 -6.13 10.59
N TYR A 110 7.71 -5.95 10.10
CA TYR A 110 6.52 -6.08 10.96
C TYR A 110 6.24 -7.54 11.37
N TYR A 111 6.47 -8.49 10.49
CA TYR A 111 6.40 -9.91 10.81
C TYR A 111 7.38 -10.29 11.92
N ASP A 112 8.66 -9.92 11.75
CA ASP A 112 9.72 -10.19 12.72
C ASP A 112 9.43 -9.60 14.11
N ALA A 113 8.77 -8.44 14.16
CA ALA A 113 8.47 -7.76 15.41
C ALA A 113 7.57 -8.57 16.37
N GLY A 114 6.75 -9.47 15.84
CA GLY A 114 5.78 -10.23 16.64
C GLY A 114 5.78 -11.72 16.43
N ARG A 115 6.63 -12.27 15.55
CA ARG A 115 6.56 -13.68 15.12
C ARG A 115 6.69 -14.72 16.23
N ASP A 116 7.40 -14.38 17.31
CA ASP A 116 7.63 -15.31 18.42
C ASP A 116 6.42 -15.40 19.37
N ASP A 117 5.53 -14.40 19.34
CA ASP A 117 4.33 -14.30 20.17
C ASP A 117 3.04 -14.70 19.41
N VAL A 118 3.13 -14.98 18.10
CA VAL A 118 1.98 -15.19 17.19
C VAL A 118 2.06 -16.57 16.52
N GLY A 119 0.96 -17.29 16.49
CA GLY A 119 0.86 -18.54 15.72
C GLY A 119 0.65 -18.24 14.22
N TYR A 120 1.61 -18.59 13.35
CA TYR A 120 1.48 -18.43 11.90
C TYR A 120 1.15 -19.76 11.22
N LEU A 121 0.15 -19.74 10.34
CA LEU A 121 -0.25 -20.82 9.44
C LEU A 121 -0.01 -20.36 8.00
N PHE A 122 1.15 -20.69 7.46
CA PHE A 122 1.48 -20.44 6.06
C PHE A 122 0.98 -21.56 5.15
N GLY A 123 0.75 -21.26 3.87
CA GLY A 123 0.27 -22.19 2.87
C GLY A 123 -1.18 -22.61 3.10
N ASP A 124 -1.99 -21.80 3.79
CA ASP A 124 -3.38 -22.13 4.09
C ASP A 124 -4.32 -20.93 3.90
N SER A 125 -5.59 -21.19 3.76
CA SER A 125 -6.62 -20.17 3.52
C SER A 125 -7.93 -20.55 4.22
N ILE A 126 -8.70 -19.52 4.60
CA ILE A 126 -10.04 -19.70 5.15
C ILE A 126 -11.00 -20.09 4.02
N THR A 127 -11.79 -21.17 4.21
CA THR A 127 -12.80 -21.63 3.25
C THR A 127 -14.22 -21.33 3.71
N ALA A 128 -14.47 -21.30 5.04
CA ALA A 128 -15.76 -20.93 5.61
C ALA A 128 -15.60 -20.31 7.00
N ILE A 129 -16.55 -19.45 7.37
CA ILE A 129 -16.67 -18.84 8.69
C ILE A 129 -18.13 -18.95 9.12
N SER A 130 -18.40 -19.60 10.25
CA SER A 130 -19.75 -19.65 10.82
C SER A 130 -20.05 -18.40 11.65
N PRO A 131 -21.33 -18.07 11.89
CA PRO A 131 -21.72 -16.96 12.79
C PRO A 131 -21.19 -17.14 14.22
N ASP A 132 -20.97 -18.37 14.66
CA ASP A 132 -20.47 -18.72 15.99
C ASP A 132 -18.94 -18.67 16.12
N GLY A 133 -18.23 -18.39 15.01
CA GLY A 133 -16.77 -18.26 14.95
C GLY A 133 -16.04 -19.57 14.67
N ASP A 134 -16.72 -20.61 14.20
CA ASP A 134 -16.06 -21.80 13.68
C ASP A 134 -15.50 -21.49 12.29
N VAL A 135 -14.21 -21.73 12.10
CA VAL A 135 -13.48 -21.46 10.87
C VAL A 135 -12.97 -22.75 10.26
N THR A 136 -13.25 -22.94 8.98
CA THR A 136 -12.73 -24.05 8.17
C THR A 136 -11.59 -23.52 7.30
N PHE A 137 -10.51 -24.29 7.25
CA PHE A 137 -9.33 -24.00 6.44
C PHE A 137 -9.24 -24.91 5.22
N GLU A 138 -8.38 -24.58 4.27
CA GLU A 138 -8.13 -25.41 3.09
C GLU A 138 -7.37 -26.68 3.47
N HIS A 139 -6.41 -26.59 4.41
CA HIS A 139 -5.53 -27.69 4.79
C HIS A 139 -5.57 -27.99 6.28
N ALA A 140 -5.57 -27.00 7.16
CA ALA A 140 -5.57 -27.19 8.60
C ALA A 140 -6.94 -27.67 9.12
N PRO A 141 -6.99 -28.38 10.26
CA PRO A 141 -8.27 -28.77 10.87
C PRO A 141 -9.08 -27.53 11.29
N PRO A 142 -10.42 -27.61 11.25
CA PRO A 142 -11.29 -26.53 11.70
C PRO A 142 -10.99 -26.11 13.14
N ARG A 143 -11.07 -24.80 13.41
CA ARG A 143 -10.87 -24.22 14.74
C ARG A 143 -11.91 -23.14 15.02
N ARG A 144 -12.19 -22.92 16.30
CA ARG A 144 -13.08 -21.85 16.74
C ARG A 144 -12.31 -20.65 17.24
N PHE A 145 -12.74 -19.45 16.80
CA PHE A 145 -12.20 -18.16 17.21
C PHE A 145 -13.32 -17.25 17.71
N ASP A 146 -12.97 -16.36 18.63
CA ASP A 146 -13.91 -15.38 19.18
C ASP A 146 -14.11 -14.22 18.20
N VAL A 147 -13.04 -13.88 17.45
CA VAL A 147 -13.04 -12.84 16.41
C VAL A 147 -12.22 -13.32 15.21
N VAL A 148 -12.66 -12.96 14.02
CA VAL A 148 -11.94 -13.16 12.75
C VAL A 148 -11.70 -11.80 12.09
N VAL A 149 -10.47 -11.51 11.68
CA VAL A 149 -10.10 -10.25 11.03
C VAL A 149 -9.56 -10.52 9.62
N GLY A 150 -10.20 -9.96 8.61
CA GLY A 150 -9.69 -9.96 7.25
C GLY A 150 -8.66 -8.84 7.07
N ALA A 151 -7.39 -9.22 6.87
CA ALA A 151 -6.25 -8.34 6.55
C ALA A 151 -5.61 -8.76 5.21
N ASP A 152 -6.37 -9.43 4.36
CA ASP A 152 -5.95 -10.17 3.17
C ASP A 152 -6.05 -9.35 1.87
N GLY A 153 -6.05 -8.03 2.00
CA GLY A 153 -5.83 -7.07 0.92
C GLY A 153 -7.06 -6.78 0.04
N LEU A 154 -6.82 -6.12 -1.10
CA LEU A 154 -7.88 -5.61 -1.98
C LEU A 154 -8.85 -6.73 -2.44
N HIS A 155 -8.34 -7.89 -2.80
CA HIS A 155 -9.13 -9.07 -3.20
C HIS A 155 -9.39 -10.01 -2.01
N SER A 156 -9.86 -9.45 -0.89
CA SER A 156 -10.06 -10.17 0.37
C SER A 156 -11.02 -11.34 0.25
N ASN A 157 -10.52 -12.52 0.62
CA ASN A 157 -11.33 -13.72 0.71
C ASN A 157 -12.29 -13.67 1.91
N VAL A 158 -11.86 -13.12 3.05
CA VAL A 158 -12.74 -12.93 4.21
C VAL A 158 -13.90 -12.00 3.87
N ARG A 159 -13.64 -10.89 3.16
CA ARG A 159 -14.72 -10.01 2.68
C ARG A 159 -15.70 -10.77 1.79
N ARG A 160 -15.23 -11.54 0.82
CA ARG A 160 -16.08 -12.33 -0.06
C ARG A 160 -16.96 -13.33 0.71
N LEU A 161 -16.39 -14.03 1.69
CA LEU A 161 -17.12 -15.03 2.48
C LEU A 161 -18.23 -14.41 3.36
N VAL A 162 -18.01 -13.20 3.86
CA VAL A 162 -18.90 -12.60 4.88
C VAL A 162 -19.76 -11.48 4.32
N PHE A 163 -19.22 -10.64 3.42
CA PHE A 163 -19.92 -9.47 2.88
C PHE A 163 -20.45 -9.69 1.47
N GLY A 164 -20.05 -10.77 0.81
CA GLY A 164 -20.45 -11.12 -0.55
C GLY A 164 -19.44 -10.75 -1.62
N GLU A 165 -19.85 -10.90 -2.87
CA GLU A 165 -18.98 -10.69 -4.03
C GLU A 165 -18.53 -9.23 -4.16
N GLU A 166 -17.38 -9.02 -4.76
CA GLU A 166 -16.71 -7.72 -4.91
C GLU A 166 -17.50 -6.75 -5.81
N ALA A 167 -18.28 -7.31 -6.74
CA ALA A 167 -19.12 -6.52 -7.64
C ALA A 167 -20.10 -5.64 -6.87
N GLY A 168 -20.04 -4.32 -7.11
CA GLY A 168 -20.84 -3.32 -6.39
C GLY A 168 -20.21 -2.78 -5.09
N LEU A 169 -19.16 -3.41 -4.58
CA LEU A 169 -18.41 -2.92 -3.42
C LEU A 169 -17.19 -2.07 -3.82
N THR A 170 -16.88 -2.01 -5.10
CA THR A 170 -15.70 -1.34 -5.62
C THR A 170 -16.07 -0.18 -6.54
N LYS A 171 -15.19 0.83 -6.57
CA LYS A 171 -15.27 1.96 -7.49
C LYS A 171 -13.95 2.14 -8.21
N PHE A 172 -13.93 1.81 -9.50
CA PHE A 172 -12.80 2.12 -10.36
C PHE A 172 -12.58 3.64 -10.46
N ILE A 173 -11.33 4.11 -10.31
CA ILE A 173 -11.02 5.55 -10.34
C ILE A 173 -10.26 5.99 -11.60
N GLY A 174 -10.34 5.17 -12.66
CA GLY A 174 -9.91 5.54 -13.99
C GLY A 174 -8.43 5.29 -14.30
N ALA A 175 -7.77 4.38 -13.58
CA ALA A 175 -6.36 4.09 -13.83
C ALA A 175 -5.97 2.66 -13.42
N TYR A 176 -4.80 2.22 -13.91
CA TYR A 176 -4.16 0.94 -13.62
C TYR A 176 -2.75 1.15 -13.12
N LEU A 177 -2.31 0.24 -12.26
CA LEU A 177 -0.95 0.10 -11.76
C LEU A 177 -0.38 -1.25 -12.20
N ALA A 178 0.83 -1.24 -12.76
CA ALA A 178 1.63 -2.45 -12.87
C ALA A 178 3.02 -2.23 -12.30
N VAL A 179 3.59 -3.29 -11.71
CA VAL A 179 4.96 -3.30 -11.18
C VAL A 179 5.67 -4.55 -11.68
N LEU A 180 6.88 -4.34 -12.17
CA LEU A 180 7.73 -5.39 -12.71
C LEU A 180 9.09 -5.34 -12.04
N SER A 181 9.58 -6.46 -11.51
CA SER A 181 10.94 -6.58 -11.04
C SER A 181 11.88 -6.87 -12.20
N LEU A 182 12.93 -6.07 -12.33
CA LEU A 182 13.96 -6.21 -13.34
C LEU A 182 15.28 -6.57 -12.66
N PRO A 183 15.83 -7.79 -12.88
CA PRO A 183 17.09 -8.19 -12.31
C PRO A 183 18.27 -7.45 -12.96
N GLY A 184 19.34 -7.22 -12.18
CA GLY A 184 20.58 -6.63 -12.63
C GLY A 184 20.60 -5.11 -12.69
N ALA A 185 21.76 -4.56 -13.05
CA ALA A 185 21.98 -3.13 -13.11
C ALA A 185 21.22 -2.49 -14.28
N THR A 186 20.30 -1.61 -13.95
CA THR A 186 19.47 -0.89 -14.92
C THR A 186 20.10 0.40 -15.44
N GLY A 187 21.36 0.65 -15.11
CA GLY A 187 22.07 1.91 -15.42
C GLY A 187 21.60 3.11 -14.58
N LEU A 188 20.81 2.86 -13.52
CA LEU A 188 20.44 3.88 -12.55
C LEU A 188 21.59 4.14 -11.58
N GLY A 189 21.88 5.41 -11.32
CA GLY A 189 22.74 5.80 -10.22
C GLY A 189 22.03 5.67 -8.86
N ASP A 190 22.82 5.59 -7.78
CA ASP A 190 22.29 5.54 -6.42
C ASP A 190 21.33 6.70 -6.14
N GLY A 191 20.14 6.36 -5.64
CA GLY A 191 19.09 7.31 -5.34
C GLY A 191 18.52 8.03 -6.57
N GLU A 192 18.64 7.44 -7.74
CA GLU A 192 18.04 7.95 -8.96
C GLU A 192 16.78 7.19 -9.33
N THR A 193 15.79 7.94 -9.82
CA THR A 193 14.60 7.43 -10.47
C THR A 193 14.45 8.06 -11.85
N THR A 194 13.97 7.30 -12.81
CA THR A 194 13.66 7.79 -14.15
C THR A 194 12.18 7.62 -14.44
N LEU A 195 11.52 8.69 -14.88
CA LEU A 195 10.13 8.65 -15.30
C LEU A 195 9.99 9.04 -16.77
N HIS A 196 9.16 8.29 -17.49
CA HIS A 196 8.67 8.63 -18.83
C HIS A 196 7.21 9.05 -18.73
N LEU A 197 6.90 10.27 -19.17
CA LEU A 197 5.60 10.90 -19.09
C LEU A 197 5.00 11.06 -20.48
N GLY A 198 3.85 10.47 -20.70
CA GLY A 198 3.00 10.64 -21.88
C GLY A 198 1.56 10.98 -21.49
N PRO A 199 0.74 11.48 -22.41
CA PRO A 199 -0.69 11.67 -22.16
C PRO A 199 -1.37 10.37 -21.79
N GLY A 200 -1.95 10.33 -20.57
CA GLY A 200 -2.65 9.17 -20.04
C GLY A 200 -1.77 8.01 -19.58
N ARG A 201 -0.43 8.16 -19.57
CA ARG A 201 0.49 7.11 -19.16
C ARG A 201 1.78 7.64 -18.55
N THR A 202 2.25 6.99 -17.51
CA THR A 202 3.53 7.27 -16.84
C THR A 202 4.24 5.95 -16.60
N ALA A 203 5.49 5.82 -17.02
CA ALA A 203 6.34 4.68 -16.70
C ALA A 203 7.54 5.16 -15.90
N GLY A 204 7.89 4.46 -14.84
CA GLY A 204 9.02 4.80 -13.99
C GLY A 204 9.88 3.60 -13.66
N ILE A 205 11.16 3.86 -13.37
CA ILE A 205 12.06 2.86 -12.84
C ILE A 205 12.87 3.44 -11.68
N TYR A 206 13.01 2.67 -10.63
CA TYR A 206 13.82 2.99 -9.46
C TYR A 206 14.43 1.72 -8.85
N SER A 207 15.43 1.89 -8.02
CA SER A 207 16.03 0.80 -7.23
C SER A 207 16.15 1.23 -5.76
N ALA A 208 16.11 0.27 -4.85
CA ALA A 208 16.54 0.48 -3.48
C ALA A 208 18.01 0.07 -3.34
N ARG A 209 18.77 0.80 -2.51
CA ARG A 209 20.23 0.63 -2.40
C ARG A 209 20.69 -0.78 -2.03
N HIS A 210 19.87 -1.52 -1.32
CA HIS A 210 20.17 -2.85 -0.82
C HIS A 210 19.67 -3.98 -1.74
N LEU A 211 19.05 -3.65 -2.89
CA LEU A 211 18.54 -4.62 -3.84
C LEU A 211 19.38 -4.63 -5.12
N ASP A 212 19.73 -5.82 -5.60
CA ASP A 212 20.37 -6.02 -6.91
C ASP A 212 19.36 -6.03 -8.06
N GLU A 213 18.20 -5.44 -7.85
CA GLU A 213 17.11 -5.36 -8.82
C GLU A 213 16.43 -3.99 -8.80
N ALA A 214 15.80 -3.64 -9.90
CA ALA A 214 15.00 -2.44 -10.00
C ALA A 214 13.51 -2.76 -10.10
N ARG A 215 12.68 -1.76 -9.79
CA ARG A 215 11.24 -1.81 -9.99
C ARG A 215 10.86 -0.88 -11.13
N ALA A 216 10.31 -1.45 -12.19
CA ALA A 216 9.61 -0.70 -13.22
C ALA A 216 8.14 -0.58 -12.81
N VAL A 217 7.64 0.65 -12.71
CA VAL A 217 6.26 0.98 -12.32
C VAL A 217 5.57 1.64 -13.49
N PHE A 218 4.37 1.19 -13.76
CA PHE A 218 3.56 1.64 -14.88
C PHE A 218 2.20 2.09 -14.37
N LEU A 219 1.83 3.33 -14.68
CA LEU A 219 0.53 3.90 -14.34
C LEU A 219 -0.12 4.40 -15.62
N PHE A 220 -1.32 3.92 -15.95
CA PHE A 220 -2.02 4.38 -17.14
C PHE A 220 -3.52 4.53 -16.92
N ARG A 221 -4.11 5.47 -17.64
CA ARG A 221 -5.53 5.79 -17.53
C ARG A 221 -6.37 4.98 -18.48
N ARG A 222 -7.59 4.69 -18.04
CA ARG A 222 -8.70 4.20 -18.86
C ARG A 222 -9.98 4.84 -18.36
N ASP A 223 -10.90 5.14 -19.27
CA ASP A 223 -12.21 5.67 -18.92
C ASP A 223 -13.14 4.53 -18.48
N GLU A 224 -12.94 3.34 -19.03
CA GLU A 224 -13.66 2.12 -18.70
C GLU A 224 -12.74 1.08 -18.08
N GLU A 225 -13.29 0.24 -17.23
CA GLU A 225 -12.57 -0.88 -16.64
C GLU A 225 -12.27 -1.94 -17.70
N LEU A 226 -11.03 -2.44 -17.70
CA LEU A 226 -10.59 -3.46 -18.64
C LEU A 226 -11.18 -4.82 -18.26
N ASP A 227 -11.57 -5.59 -19.25
CA ASP A 227 -12.03 -6.96 -19.07
C ASP A 227 -10.84 -7.92 -18.92
N TYR A 228 -10.58 -8.35 -17.68
CA TYR A 228 -9.60 -9.37 -17.32
C TYR A 228 -9.89 -9.90 -15.93
N HIS A 229 -9.43 -11.12 -15.66
CA HIS A 229 -9.45 -11.65 -14.29
C HIS A 229 -8.13 -11.35 -13.55
N HIS A 230 -8.18 -10.98 -12.28
CA HIS A 230 -6.99 -10.60 -11.49
C HIS A 230 -5.92 -11.71 -11.36
N ARG A 231 -6.22 -12.95 -11.76
CA ARG A 231 -5.28 -14.08 -11.83
C ARG A 231 -4.83 -14.41 -13.25
N ASP A 232 -5.34 -13.73 -14.27
CA ASP A 232 -4.96 -13.95 -15.68
C ASP A 232 -3.71 -13.14 -16.01
N VAL A 233 -2.56 -13.60 -15.54
CA VAL A 233 -1.25 -12.94 -15.74
C VAL A 233 -0.90 -12.79 -17.24
N PRO A 234 -1.12 -13.76 -18.13
CA PRO A 234 -0.88 -13.58 -19.55
C PRO A 234 -1.66 -12.38 -20.12
N ARG A 235 -2.95 -12.29 -19.84
CA ARG A 235 -3.81 -11.19 -20.30
C ARG A 235 -3.37 -9.84 -19.73
N GLN A 236 -3.00 -9.78 -18.46
CA GLN A 236 -2.47 -8.58 -17.82
C GLN A 236 -1.19 -8.07 -18.50
N LYS A 237 -0.27 -8.97 -18.86
CA LYS A 237 0.97 -8.63 -19.59
C LYS A 237 0.68 -8.09 -21.00
N GLU A 238 -0.29 -8.66 -21.72
CA GLU A 238 -0.74 -8.15 -23.02
C GLU A 238 -1.31 -6.74 -22.90
N LEU A 239 -2.20 -6.50 -21.92
CA LEU A 239 -2.81 -5.20 -21.68
C LEU A 239 -1.76 -4.14 -21.36
N LEU A 240 -0.75 -4.49 -20.55
CA LEU A 240 0.35 -3.59 -20.23
C LEU A 240 1.19 -3.25 -21.48
N ARG A 241 1.59 -4.25 -22.27
CA ARG A 241 2.32 -4.00 -23.51
C ARG A 241 1.54 -3.08 -24.46
N ALA A 242 0.25 -3.34 -24.63
CA ALA A 242 -0.60 -2.52 -25.50
C ALA A 242 -0.70 -1.06 -24.99
N ALA A 243 -0.77 -0.84 -23.68
CA ALA A 243 -0.86 0.50 -23.09
C ALA A 243 0.41 1.34 -23.33
N TYR A 244 1.57 0.70 -23.42
CA TYR A 244 2.88 1.40 -23.52
C TYR A 244 3.56 1.27 -24.88
N ALA A 245 2.96 0.60 -25.85
CA ALA A 245 3.52 0.43 -27.18
C ALA A 245 4.04 1.75 -27.77
N GLY A 246 5.32 1.77 -28.17
CA GLY A 246 5.96 2.90 -28.84
C GLY A 246 6.13 4.17 -27.99
N MET A 247 6.05 4.07 -26.67
CA MET A 247 6.23 5.23 -25.80
C MET A 247 7.68 5.76 -25.80
N HIS A 248 8.63 4.86 -25.59
CA HIS A 248 10.06 5.18 -25.58
C HIS A 248 10.89 3.88 -25.59
N PRO A 249 12.06 3.82 -26.30
CA PRO A 249 12.90 2.62 -26.35
C PRO A 249 13.32 2.06 -24.99
N GLN A 250 13.56 2.93 -24.00
CA GLN A 250 13.85 2.49 -22.62
C GLN A 250 12.65 1.75 -22.00
N VAL A 251 11.44 2.26 -22.21
CA VAL A 251 10.20 1.62 -21.71
C VAL A 251 9.96 0.28 -22.39
N ASP A 252 10.22 0.20 -23.71
CA ASP A 252 10.16 -1.06 -24.44
C ASP A 252 11.17 -2.08 -23.87
N GLY A 253 12.38 -1.62 -23.49
CA GLY A 253 13.39 -2.44 -22.81
C GLY A 253 12.92 -2.95 -21.44
N TRP A 254 12.19 -2.14 -20.65
CA TRP A 254 11.62 -2.60 -19.38
C TRP A 254 10.50 -3.62 -19.61
N LEU A 255 9.64 -3.41 -20.62
CA LEU A 255 8.55 -4.33 -20.97
C LEU A 255 9.06 -5.68 -21.47
N ALA A 256 10.26 -5.76 -22.06
CA ALA A 256 10.89 -7.02 -22.42
C ALA A 256 11.12 -7.93 -21.18
N GLY A 257 11.32 -7.33 -19.97
CA GLY A 257 11.39 -8.07 -18.72
C GLY A 257 10.12 -8.83 -18.33
N LEU A 258 8.97 -8.55 -18.95
CA LEU A 258 7.72 -9.30 -18.74
C LEU A 258 7.84 -10.79 -19.15
N ASP A 259 8.78 -11.14 -20.01
CA ASP A 259 9.04 -12.52 -20.42
C ASP A 259 9.98 -13.25 -19.45
N GLY A 260 10.59 -12.51 -18.52
CA GLY A 260 11.46 -13.05 -17.48
C GLY A 260 10.70 -13.68 -16.31
N PRO A 261 11.44 -14.36 -15.42
CA PRO A 261 10.89 -15.03 -14.24
C PRO A 261 10.58 -14.07 -13.07
N GLY A 262 10.88 -12.76 -13.23
CA GLY A 262 10.71 -11.78 -12.15
C GLY A 262 9.25 -11.61 -11.72
N PRO A 263 9.03 -11.20 -10.47
CA PRO A 263 7.68 -10.90 -10.00
C PRO A 263 7.00 -9.81 -10.82
N PHE A 264 5.71 -10.02 -11.06
CA PHE A 264 4.85 -9.09 -11.79
C PHE A 264 3.55 -8.88 -11.02
N TYR A 265 3.16 -7.62 -10.88
CA TYR A 265 1.89 -7.19 -10.32
C TYR A 265 1.14 -6.33 -11.33
N PHE A 266 -0.17 -6.51 -11.41
CA PHE A 266 -1.06 -5.68 -12.24
C PHE A 266 -2.42 -5.60 -11.57
N ASP A 267 -2.94 -4.38 -11.40
CA ASP A 267 -4.28 -4.19 -10.85
C ASP A 267 -4.90 -2.86 -11.27
N SER A 268 -6.22 -2.78 -11.19
CA SER A 268 -6.96 -1.54 -11.30
C SER A 268 -6.75 -0.68 -10.04
N ILE A 269 -6.68 0.65 -10.22
CA ILE A 269 -6.72 1.56 -9.08
C ILE A 269 -8.19 1.75 -8.71
N THR A 270 -8.59 0.99 -7.70
CA THR A 270 -9.97 0.82 -7.29
C THR A 270 -10.15 1.15 -5.81
N GLN A 271 -11.21 1.88 -5.48
CA GLN A 271 -11.61 2.18 -4.10
C GLN A 271 -12.63 1.17 -3.62
N LEU A 272 -12.47 0.71 -2.41
CA LEU A 272 -13.47 -0.11 -1.76
C LEU A 272 -14.52 0.78 -1.08
N GLN A 273 -15.82 0.48 -1.29
CA GLN A 273 -16.97 1.28 -0.88
C GLN A 273 -17.89 0.45 0.03
N LEU A 274 -17.39 0.04 1.20
CA LEU A 274 -18.21 -0.61 2.23
C LEU A 274 -18.80 0.43 3.18
N GLU A 275 -20.07 0.27 3.56
CA GLU A 275 -20.75 1.10 4.56
C GLU A 275 -20.30 0.74 5.98
N SER A 276 -20.09 -0.55 6.25
CA SER A 276 -19.53 -1.10 7.48
C SER A 276 -18.49 -2.15 7.15
N TRP A 277 -17.44 -2.21 7.96
CA TRP A 277 -16.35 -3.18 7.79
C TRP A 277 -16.50 -4.37 8.73
N SER A 278 -17.58 -4.40 9.51
CA SER A 278 -17.80 -5.43 10.53
C SER A 278 -19.16 -6.09 10.35
N ARG A 279 -19.21 -7.41 10.57
CA ARG A 279 -20.44 -8.19 10.59
C ARG A 279 -20.31 -9.32 11.60
N GLY A 280 -21.11 -9.29 12.68
CA GLY A 280 -21.01 -10.26 13.76
C GLY A 280 -19.60 -10.29 14.34
N ARG A 281 -18.97 -11.47 14.34
CA ARG A 281 -17.61 -11.69 14.88
C ARG A 281 -16.48 -11.37 13.90
N VAL A 282 -16.82 -10.87 12.69
CA VAL A 282 -15.85 -10.63 11.63
C VAL A 282 -15.71 -9.14 11.38
N THR A 283 -14.46 -8.67 11.27
CA THR A 283 -14.14 -7.30 10.82
C THR A 283 -13.01 -7.32 9.79
N LEU A 284 -12.83 -6.20 9.10
CA LEU A 284 -11.83 -6.03 8.05
C LEU A 284 -10.87 -4.90 8.42
N VAL A 285 -9.60 -5.03 8.02
CA VAL A 285 -8.56 -4.01 8.25
C VAL A 285 -7.72 -3.78 7.00
N GLY A 286 -7.28 -2.55 6.79
CA GLY A 286 -6.47 -2.15 5.64
C GLY A 286 -7.26 -2.24 4.33
N ASP A 287 -6.58 -2.67 3.27
CA ASP A 287 -7.18 -2.74 1.92
C ASP A 287 -8.36 -3.73 1.84
N ALA A 288 -8.46 -4.69 2.75
CA ALA A 288 -9.59 -5.59 2.84
C ALA A 288 -10.91 -4.89 3.19
N GLY A 289 -10.86 -3.83 4.00
CA GLY A 289 -12.03 -3.09 4.47
C GLY A 289 -12.26 -1.75 3.79
N TYR A 290 -11.19 -1.01 3.48
CA TYR A 290 -11.34 0.38 3.11
C TYR A 290 -10.26 0.91 2.14
N CYS A 291 -9.74 0.05 1.25
CA CYS A 291 -8.75 0.46 0.25
C CYS A 291 -9.11 1.80 -0.40
N PRO A 292 -8.28 2.85 -0.28
CA PRO A 292 -8.54 4.15 -0.89
C PRO A 292 -8.14 4.22 -2.35
N GLY A 293 -7.42 3.22 -2.84
CA GLY A 293 -6.83 3.10 -4.18
C GLY A 293 -5.34 2.78 -4.08
N PRO A 294 -4.89 1.66 -4.65
CA PRO A 294 -3.48 1.27 -4.68
C PRO A 294 -2.59 2.39 -5.22
N ALA A 295 -1.40 2.55 -4.65
CA ALA A 295 -0.36 3.53 -5.03
C ALA A 295 -0.72 5.03 -4.93
N VAL A 296 -1.95 5.39 -4.62
CA VAL A 296 -2.39 6.80 -4.67
C VAL A 296 -3.03 7.33 -3.39
N GLY A 297 -3.42 6.46 -2.45
CA GLY A 297 -4.25 6.85 -1.30
C GLY A 297 -3.57 6.74 0.06
N GLY A 298 -2.28 6.43 0.15
CA GLY A 298 -1.60 6.19 1.43
C GLY A 298 -2.12 4.96 2.17
N SER A 299 -2.54 3.93 1.44
CA SER A 299 -3.16 2.71 1.96
C SER A 299 -2.29 1.99 3.01
N THR A 300 -0.96 2.01 2.83
CA THR A 300 -0.01 1.41 3.79
C THR A 300 -0.10 2.08 5.16
N SER A 301 -0.09 3.41 5.20
CA SER A 301 -0.26 4.14 6.47
C SER A 301 -1.62 3.88 7.10
N LEU A 302 -2.71 3.86 6.29
CA LEU A 302 -4.04 3.49 6.78
C LEU A 302 -4.10 2.07 7.33
N ALA A 303 -3.39 1.12 6.72
CA ALA A 303 -3.33 -0.26 7.19
C ALA A 303 -2.67 -0.37 8.57
N VAL A 304 -1.57 0.37 8.78
CA VAL A 304 -0.87 0.45 10.08
C VAL A 304 -1.77 1.12 11.14
N LEU A 305 -2.38 2.26 10.81
CA LEU A 305 -3.29 2.97 11.71
C LEU A 305 -4.48 2.10 12.11
N GLY A 306 -5.15 1.51 11.12
CA GLY A 306 -6.33 0.68 11.36
C GLY A 306 -6.05 -0.55 12.20
N ALA A 307 -4.89 -1.19 11.98
CA ALA A 307 -4.45 -2.32 12.79
C ALA A 307 -4.23 -1.92 14.27
N TYR A 308 -3.57 -0.78 14.50
CA TYR A 308 -3.35 -0.24 15.84
C TYR A 308 -4.66 0.14 16.54
N VAL A 309 -5.54 0.84 15.84
CA VAL A 309 -6.85 1.26 16.38
C VAL A 309 -7.71 0.05 16.71
N LEU A 310 -7.81 -0.94 15.81
CA LEU A 310 -8.61 -2.15 16.05
C LEU A 310 -8.13 -2.92 17.27
N ALA A 311 -6.82 -3.12 17.41
CA ALA A 311 -6.25 -3.79 18.58
C ALA A 311 -6.54 -3.02 19.88
N GLY A 312 -6.36 -1.70 19.84
CA GLY A 312 -6.60 -0.83 20.98
C GLY A 312 -8.06 -0.76 21.41
N GLU A 313 -9.01 -0.71 20.45
CA GLU A 313 -10.44 -0.71 20.76
C GLU A 313 -10.93 -2.07 21.28
N LEU A 314 -10.38 -3.19 20.77
CA LEU A 314 -10.65 -4.51 21.34
C LEU A 314 -10.18 -4.62 22.79
N ALA A 315 -9.00 -4.10 23.09
CA ALA A 315 -8.48 -4.05 24.46
C ALA A 315 -9.32 -3.13 25.37
N ALA A 316 -9.65 -1.92 24.92
CA ALA A 316 -10.45 -0.95 25.67
C ALA A 316 -11.88 -1.44 25.94
N ALA A 317 -12.42 -2.27 25.06
CA ALA A 317 -13.73 -2.90 25.23
C ALA A 317 -13.69 -4.18 26.09
N GLY A 318 -12.50 -4.61 26.58
CA GLY A 318 -12.34 -5.85 27.33
C GLY A 318 -12.67 -7.10 26.52
N GLY A 319 -12.50 -7.05 25.18
CA GLY A 319 -12.81 -8.13 24.27
C GLY A 319 -14.27 -8.16 23.77
N ASP A 320 -15.13 -7.23 24.20
CA ASP A 320 -16.47 -7.06 23.60
C ASP A 320 -16.31 -6.55 22.16
N HIS A 321 -16.43 -7.46 21.22
CA HIS A 321 -16.17 -7.19 19.80
C HIS A 321 -17.20 -6.25 19.17
N GLU A 322 -18.46 -6.27 19.59
CA GLU A 322 -19.50 -5.39 19.04
C GLU A 322 -19.19 -3.91 19.39
N ARG A 323 -18.83 -3.66 20.65
CA ARG A 323 -18.40 -2.32 21.11
C ARG A 323 -17.10 -1.89 20.45
N ALA A 324 -16.12 -2.81 20.36
CA ALA A 324 -14.82 -2.55 19.77
C ALA A 324 -14.94 -2.19 18.28
N PHE A 325 -15.69 -2.96 17.52
CA PHE A 325 -15.87 -2.75 16.08
C PHE A 325 -16.57 -1.43 15.79
N ALA A 326 -17.64 -1.11 16.54
CA ALA A 326 -18.31 0.17 16.41
C ALA A 326 -17.40 1.37 16.76
N ALA A 327 -16.51 1.23 17.73
CA ALA A 327 -15.53 2.25 18.09
C ALA A 327 -14.43 2.38 17.01
N TYR A 328 -13.89 1.25 16.55
CA TYR A 328 -12.93 1.19 15.47
C TYR A 328 -13.42 1.86 14.18
N GLU A 329 -14.63 1.54 13.73
CA GLU A 329 -15.21 2.14 12.53
C GLU A 329 -15.40 3.65 12.68
N ARG A 330 -15.85 4.13 13.83
CA ARG A 330 -15.98 5.58 14.10
C ARG A 330 -14.64 6.31 14.06
N GLU A 331 -13.60 5.73 14.68
CA GLU A 331 -12.26 6.32 14.73
C GLU A 331 -11.64 6.41 13.33
N MET A 332 -11.83 5.37 12.51
CA MET A 332 -11.23 5.28 11.17
C MET A 332 -12.05 5.97 10.07
N ALA A 333 -13.33 6.22 10.26
CA ALA A 333 -14.25 6.69 9.21
C ALA A 333 -13.75 7.96 8.50
N GLU A 334 -13.34 8.98 9.26
CA GLU A 334 -12.89 10.26 8.70
C GLU A 334 -11.54 10.10 7.98
N LEU A 335 -10.61 9.30 8.54
CA LEU A 335 -9.31 9.03 7.92
C LEU A 335 -9.46 8.34 6.56
N VAL A 336 -10.34 7.34 6.50
CA VAL A 336 -10.67 6.62 5.26
C VAL A 336 -11.32 7.54 4.24
N ARG A 337 -12.30 8.36 4.67
CA ARG A 337 -12.99 9.32 3.79
C ARG A 337 -12.01 10.31 3.16
N GLN A 338 -11.08 10.86 3.95
CA GLN A 338 -10.05 11.79 3.49
C GLN A 338 -9.09 11.12 2.50
N SER A 339 -8.62 9.91 2.79
CA SER A 339 -7.73 9.15 1.89
C SER A 339 -8.39 8.81 0.56
N ARG A 340 -9.67 8.41 0.57
CA ARG A 340 -10.43 8.17 -0.67
C ARG A 340 -10.59 9.45 -1.51
N ALA A 341 -10.91 10.58 -0.88
CA ALA A 341 -11.02 11.86 -1.57
C ALA A 341 -9.69 12.30 -2.20
N PHE A 342 -8.59 12.11 -1.48
CA PHE A 342 -7.25 12.41 -1.96
C PHE A 342 -6.83 11.51 -3.14
N ALA A 343 -7.07 10.21 -3.06
CA ALA A 343 -6.63 9.24 -4.06
C ALA A 343 -7.13 9.55 -5.48
N ALA A 344 -8.38 9.99 -5.62
CA ALA A 344 -8.95 10.39 -6.91
C ALA A 344 -8.23 11.61 -7.54
N GLY A 345 -7.73 12.53 -6.72
CA GLY A 345 -6.92 13.67 -7.16
C GLY A 345 -5.48 13.27 -7.50
N ALA A 346 -4.88 12.42 -6.67
CA ALA A 346 -3.52 11.93 -6.84
C ALA A 346 -3.34 11.14 -8.14
N ALA A 347 -4.25 10.22 -8.45
CA ALA A 347 -4.24 9.46 -9.70
C ALA A 347 -4.24 10.39 -10.93
N ARG A 348 -5.05 11.45 -10.90
CA ARG A 348 -5.09 12.44 -12.00
C ARG A 348 -3.80 13.24 -12.12
N SER A 349 -3.13 13.53 -11.03
CA SER A 349 -1.87 14.29 -11.01
C SER A 349 -0.69 13.46 -11.48
N LEU A 350 -0.62 12.18 -11.07
CA LEU A 350 0.46 11.26 -11.44
C LEU A 350 0.38 10.80 -12.92
N ILE A 351 -0.81 10.84 -13.51
CA ILE A 351 -1.05 10.40 -14.88
C ILE A 351 -1.76 11.52 -15.67
N PRO A 352 -1.03 12.56 -16.10
CA PRO A 352 -1.62 13.69 -16.81
C PRO A 352 -2.31 13.26 -18.11
N ALA A 353 -3.56 13.66 -18.33
CA ALA A 353 -4.34 13.23 -19.50
C ALA A 353 -3.94 13.91 -20.82
N SER A 354 -3.16 15.01 -20.76
CA SER A 354 -2.84 15.84 -21.94
C SER A 354 -1.37 16.20 -22.02
N ARG A 355 -0.89 16.54 -23.22
CA ARG A 355 0.47 17.05 -23.43
C ARG A 355 0.78 18.30 -22.59
N MET A 356 -0.22 19.17 -22.38
CA MET A 356 -0.07 20.35 -21.54
C MET A 356 0.07 19.97 -20.06
N GLY A 357 -0.69 18.99 -19.59
CA GLY A 357 -0.56 18.43 -18.23
C GLY A 357 0.81 17.78 -18.02
N VAL A 358 1.32 17.02 -19.00
CA VAL A 358 2.68 16.45 -18.99
C VAL A 358 3.74 17.56 -18.92
N TRP A 359 3.57 18.62 -19.72
CA TRP A 359 4.47 19.76 -19.70
C TRP A 359 4.45 20.47 -18.33
N ALA A 360 3.27 20.69 -17.78
CA ALA A 360 3.10 21.36 -16.48
C ALA A 360 3.72 20.55 -15.34
N LEU A 361 3.52 19.22 -15.31
CA LEU A 361 4.12 18.34 -14.31
C LEU A 361 5.66 18.38 -14.38
N ALA A 362 6.23 18.22 -15.57
CA ALA A 362 7.68 18.16 -15.74
C ALA A 362 8.37 19.51 -15.46
N ASN A 363 7.77 20.62 -15.88
CA ASN A 363 8.37 21.95 -15.67
C ASN A 363 8.04 22.52 -14.28
N GLY A 364 6.87 22.17 -13.71
CA GLY A 364 6.51 22.52 -12.34
C GLY A 364 7.50 21.94 -11.33
N GLY A 365 7.81 20.64 -11.42
CA GLY A 365 8.82 20.00 -10.60
C GLY A 365 10.22 20.64 -10.74
N ARG A 366 10.61 20.92 -11.98
CA ARG A 366 11.89 21.61 -12.28
C ARG A 366 11.94 23.03 -11.69
N LEU A 367 10.86 23.80 -11.83
CA LEU A 367 10.77 25.16 -11.30
C LEU A 367 10.88 25.14 -9.77
N VAL A 368 10.13 24.28 -9.11
CA VAL A 368 10.16 24.14 -7.64
C VAL A 368 11.56 23.77 -7.16
N SER A 369 12.26 22.85 -7.83
CA SER A 369 13.62 22.43 -7.45
C SER A 369 14.67 23.52 -7.70
N ALA A 370 14.44 24.45 -8.62
CA ALA A 370 15.36 25.56 -8.95
C ALA A 370 15.21 26.78 -8.03
N LEU A 371 14.13 26.89 -7.26
CA LEU A 371 13.87 28.04 -6.38
C LEU A 371 14.66 27.94 -5.06
N PRO A 372 14.93 29.08 -4.39
CA PRO A 372 15.48 29.06 -3.03
C PRO A 372 14.63 28.25 -2.06
N ALA A 373 15.27 27.58 -1.10
CA ALA A 373 14.62 26.62 -0.20
C ALA A 373 13.37 27.16 0.54
N GLY A 374 13.33 28.46 0.87
CA GLY A 374 12.16 29.10 1.48
C GLY A 374 10.96 29.19 0.54
N VAL A 375 11.19 29.54 -0.74
CA VAL A 375 10.14 29.67 -1.76
C VAL A 375 9.67 28.28 -2.22
N SER A 376 10.61 27.36 -2.44
CA SER A 376 10.29 25.96 -2.77
C SER A 376 9.41 25.34 -1.68
N ARG A 377 9.72 25.59 -0.41
CA ARG A 377 8.95 25.15 0.76
C ARG A 377 7.54 25.73 0.77
N ALA A 378 7.38 27.02 0.43
CA ALA A 378 6.06 27.64 0.36
C ALA A 378 5.20 27.07 -0.77
N ILE A 379 5.77 26.83 -1.95
CA ILE A 379 5.08 26.25 -3.11
C ILE A 379 4.78 24.74 -2.88
N ALA A 380 5.75 24.01 -2.35
CA ALA A 380 5.54 22.61 -1.98
C ALA A 380 4.40 22.49 -0.96
N LYS A 381 4.36 23.38 0.03
CA LYS A 381 3.25 23.47 0.99
C LYS A 381 1.87 23.68 0.34
N LEU A 382 1.76 24.34 -0.77
CA LEU A 382 0.48 24.50 -1.50
C LEU A 382 0.09 23.25 -2.29
N ASN A 383 1.08 22.49 -2.80
CA ASN A 383 0.86 21.32 -3.65
C ASN A 383 0.85 19.96 -2.90
N THR A 384 1.18 19.95 -1.61
CA THR A 384 1.32 18.73 -0.80
C THR A 384 0.12 18.43 0.08
N GLY A 385 -1.07 18.80 -0.38
CA GLY A 385 -2.33 18.55 0.36
C GLY A 385 -2.47 17.13 0.88
N GLY A 386 -1.99 16.13 0.13
CA GLY A 386 -2.05 14.72 0.53
C GLY A 386 -1.11 14.34 1.67
N VAL A 387 0.16 14.72 1.58
CA VAL A 387 1.12 14.42 2.65
C VAL A 387 0.72 15.13 3.94
N ARG A 388 0.29 16.38 3.85
CA ARG A 388 -0.22 17.12 5.01
C ARG A 388 -1.47 16.50 5.60
N MET A 389 -2.38 16.04 4.74
CA MET A 389 -3.57 15.33 5.19
C MET A 389 -3.15 14.10 5.99
N HIS A 390 -2.26 13.27 5.45
CA HIS A 390 -1.76 12.08 6.15
C HIS A 390 -0.99 12.43 7.42
N ASP A 391 -0.12 13.45 7.40
CA ASP A 391 0.62 13.91 8.58
C ASP A 391 -0.27 14.52 9.67
N SER A 392 -1.44 15.03 9.31
CA SER A 392 -2.41 15.59 10.24
C SER A 392 -3.36 14.55 10.85
N MET A 393 -3.38 13.34 10.31
CA MET A 393 -4.17 12.25 10.87
C MET A 393 -3.73 11.98 12.31
N ARG A 394 -4.68 11.83 13.19
CA ARG A 394 -4.44 11.48 14.60
C ARG A 394 -5.32 10.32 14.95
N VAL A 395 -4.75 9.38 15.66
CA VAL A 395 -5.47 8.27 16.27
C VAL A 395 -5.28 8.35 17.79
N LYS A 396 -6.24 7.82 18.51
CA LYS A 396 -6.20 7.69 19.96
C LYS A 396 -4.96 6.92 20.40
N ASP A 397 -4.38 7.29 21.50
CA ASP A 397 -3.27 6.54 22.10
C ASP A 397 -3.82 5.44 23.01
N TYR A 398 -3.43 4.20 22.73
CA TYR A 398 -3.86 3.03 23.50
C TYR A 398 -2.72 2.56 24.40
N ALA A 399 -2.96 2.61 25.70
CA ALA A 399 -2.00 2.10 26.67
C ALA A 399 -1.87 0.59 26.53
N VAL A 400 -0.65 0.11 26.38
CA VAL A 400 -0.36 -1.33 26.51
C VAL A 400 -0.33 -1.63 28.01
N SER A 401 -1.20 -2.54 28.46
CA SER A 401 -1.11 -3.07 29.81
C SER A 401 0.27 -3.71 29.98
N ALA A 402 1.05 -3.23 30.95
CA ALA A 402 2.29 -3.91 31.29
C ALA A 402 1.92 -5.36 31.68
N VAL A 403 2.26 -6.30 30.80
CA VAL A 403 2.20 -7.71 31.13
C VAL A 403 3.28 -7.93 32.17
N GLY A 404 2.84 -8.15 33.43
CA GLY A 404 3.71 -8.46 34.56
C GLY A 404 4.33 -9.84 34.44
#